data_27b582642259aedbb309d2f553ca5842
#
_entry.id   27b582642259aedbb309d2f553ca5842
#
_cell.length_a   1.000
_cell.length_b   1.000
_cell.length_c   1.000
_cell.angle_alpha   90.00
_cell.angle_beta   90.00
_cell.angle_gamma   90.00
#
_symmetry.space_group_name_H-M   'P 1'
#
loop_
_entity.id
_entity.type
_entity.pdbx_description
1 polymer ?
#
loop_
_entity_poly.entity_id
_entity_poly.type
_entity_poly.pdbx_seq_one_letter_code
_entity_poly.pdbx_strand_id
1 'polypeptide(L)'
;MSETGWPGDLESSMMIPIRLKPVELHIHADRRLAFQVLTAFGARQDDGGSSTVLKDEGDRKLVEFHSVIPTRRGKQKAYRTVEAVTLCEPDEIRFEGVEGPLDLLKDRFVLQDVAGCTLFRYESTFGLRGGLAGWLRGQLVIRPVLRRFMREHSLKLKKTIEDRAKRSRVYPYRDCGRTT
;
A
#
# COMPACT_ATOMS: atom_id res chain seq x y z
N MET A 1 -14.07 8.82 41.95
CA MET A 1 -14.61 8.88 40.60
C MET A 1 -13.73 9.86 39.83
N SER A 2 -12.75 9.34 39.12
CA SER A 2 -11.77 10.16 38.40
C SER A 2 -11.83 9.68 36.93
N GLU A 3 -12.40 10.54 36.11
CA GLU A 3 -12.42 10.35 34.65
C GLU A 3 -11.01 10.61 34.13
N THR A 4 -10.33 9.56 33.69
CA THR A 4 -9.10 9.67 32.94
C THR A 4 -9.46 9.98 31.47
N GLY A 5 -9.51 11.29 31.19
CA GLY A 5 -9.61 11.79 29.81
C GLY A 5 -8.43 11.32 28.99
N TRP A 6 -8.71 10.78 27.82
CA TRP A 6 -7.71 10.50 26.81
C TRP A 6 -7.07 11.81 26.35
N PRO A 7 -5.71 11.92 26.28
CA PRO A 7 -5.05 13.08 25.71
C PRO A 7 -5.09 12.98 24.19
N GLY A 8 -6.10 13.55 23.56
CA GLY A 8 -6.29 13.40 22.13
C GLY A 8 -6.97 14.53 21.39
N ASP A 9 -7.13 15.73 21.99
CA ASP A 9 -7.86 16.83 21.34
C ASP A 9 -7.22 18.21 21.52
N LEU A 10 -5.89 18.32 21.36
CA LEU A 10 -5.27 19.65 21.31
C LEU A 10 -4.09 19.62 20.34
N GLU A 11 -4.24 20.39 19.26
CA GLU A 11 -3.39 20.62 18.10
C GLU A 11 -3.67 19.73 16.87
N SER A 12 -4.87 19.84 16.31
CA SER A 12 -5.07 19.70 14.88
C SER A 12 -4.27 20.80 14.16
N SER A 13 -2.95 20.68 14.12
CA SER A 13 -2.11 21.43 13.18
C SER A 13 -2.69 21.13 11.79
N MET A 14 -3.27 22.14 11.16
CA MET A 14 -4.05 22.05 9.93
C MET A 14 -3.28 21.23 8.91
N MET A 15 -3.68 19.96 8.72
CA MET A 15 -3.08 19.02 7.78
C MET A 15 -3.97 18.97 6.55
N ILE A 16 -3.40 19.29 5.39
CA ILE A 16 -4.11 19.26 4.13
C ILE A 16 -3.77 17.94 3.44
N PRO A 17 -4.73 17.02 3.28
CA PRO A 17 -4.46 15.73 2.65
C PRO A 17 -4.18 15.88 1.14
N ILE A 18 -3.28 15.04 0.64
CA ILE A 18 -2.87 14.96 -0.76
C ILE A 18 -3.23 13.61 -1.30
N ARG A 19 -4.03 13.56 -2.35
CA ARG A 19 -4.38 12.32 -3.05
C ARG A 19 -3.43 12.06 -4.20
N LEU A 20 -2.96 10.82 -4.33
CA LEU A 20 -2.25 10.37 -5.52
C LEU A 20 -3.23 10.04 -6.64
N LYS A 21 -2.77 10.16 -7.89
CA LYS A 21 -3.51 9.59 -9.02
C LYS A 21 -3.48 8.07 -8.87
N PRO A 22 -4.62 7.37 -8.93
CA PRO A 22 -4.68 5.93 -8.83
C PRO A 22 -3.77 5.22 -9.85
N VAL A 23 -3.21 4.07 -9.45
CA VAL A 23 -2.52 3.15 -10.35
C VAL A 23 -3.47 1.99 -10.63
N GLU A 24 -3.77 1.76 -11.89
CA GLU A 24 -4.61 0.65 -12.33
C GLU A 24 -3.79 -0.31 -13.16
N LEU A 25 -3.89 -1.61 -12.87
CA LEU A 25 -3.17 -2.67 -13.56
C LEU A 25 -4.11 -3.85 -13.78
N HIS A 26 -4.12 -4.36 -15.00
CA HIS A 26 -4.75 -5.63 -15.31
C HIS A 26 -3.77 -6.77 -15.00
N ILE A 27 -4.18 -7.74 -14.17
CA ILE A 27 -3.39 -8.87 -13.71
C ILE A 27 -4.01 -10.15 -14.25
N HIS A 28 -3.24 -10.95 -14.95
CA HIS A 28 -3.66 -12.21 -15.57
C HIS A 28 -3.72 -13.37 -14.55
N ALA A 29 -4.46 -13.13 -13.47
CA ALA A 29 -4.64 -14.07 -12.37
C ALA A 29 -5.99 -13.84 -11.68
N ASP A 30 -6.50 -14.87 -11.04
CA ASP A 30 -7.67 -14.81 -10.19
C ASP A 30 -7.44 -13.87 -8.99
N ARG A 31 -8.45 -13.07 -8.62
CA ARG A 31 -8.35 -12.10 -7.52
C ARG A 31 -8.05 -12.71 -6.16
N ARG A 32 -8.47 -13.96 -5.92
CA ARG A 32 -8.16 -14.67 -4.67
C ARG A 32 -6.68 -14.96 -4.56
N LEU A 33 -6.05 -15.36 -5.69
CA LEU A 33 -4.60 -15.53 -5.73
C LEU A 33 -3.89 -14.19 -5.54
N ALA A 34 -4.38 -13.13 -6.21
CA ALA A 34 -3.83 -11.79 -6.04
C ALA A 34 -3.91 -11.35 -4.57
N PHE A 35 -5.06 -11.53 -3.93
CA PHE A 35 -5.25 -11.22 -2.51
C PHE A 35 -4.28 -12.01 -1.62
N GLN A 36 -4.15 -13.32 -1.81
CA GLN A 36 -3.23 -14.17 -1.05
C GLN A 36 -1.77 -13.71 -1.17
N VAL A 37 -1.35 -13.30 -2.37
CA VAL A 37 0.03 -12.83 -2.59
C VAL A 37 0.23 -11.47 -1.92
N LEU A 38 -0.73 -10.55 -2.03
CA LEU A 38 -0.66 -9.21 -1.46
C LEU A 38 -0.71 -9.20 0.07
N THR A 39 -1.31 -10.23 0.68
CA THR A 39 -1.44 -10.36 2.13
C THR A 39 -0.43 -11.33 2.76
N ALA A 40 0.51 -11.87 1.98
CA ALA A 40 1.60 -12.72 2.48
C ALA A 40 2.66 -11.89 3.22
N PHE A 41 2.24 -11.23 4.32
CA PHE A 41 3.16 -10.48 5.18
C PHE A 41 4.15 -11.40 5.88
N GLY A 42 5.33 -10.85 6.22
CA GLY A 42 6.42 -11.61 6.84
C GLY A 42 7.44 -12.18 5.85
N ALA A 43 7.16 -12.13 4.55
CA ALA A 43 8.10 -12.53 3.53
C ALA A 43 9.07 -11.40 3.16
N ARG A 44 10.32 -11.76 2.84
CA ARG A 44 11.29 -10.82 2.27
C ARG A 44 10.92 -10.54 0.82
N GLN A 45 10.93 -9.28 0.44
CA GLN A 45 10.63 -8.87 -0.94
C GLN A 45 11.93 -8.75 -1.76
N ASP A 46 11.82 -9.04 -3.07
CA ASP A 46 12.97 -9.00 -4.00
C ASP A 46 13.57 -7.60 -4.20
N ASP A 47 12.88 -6.56 -3.79
CA ASP A 47 13.32 -5.16 -3.88
C ASP A 47 14.10 -4.66 -2.65
N GLY A 48 14.44 -5.57 -1.73
CA GLY A 48 15.12 -5.25 -0.48
C GLY A 48 14.18 -4.76 0.62
N GLY A 49 12.88 -4.72 0.35
CA GLY A 49 11.84 -4.50 1.34
C GLY A 49 11.58 -5.75 2.19
N SER A 50 11.00 -5.54 3.35
CA SER A 50 10.50 -6.62 4.21
C SER A 50 9.28 -6.16 4.99
N SER A 51 8.48 -7.11 5.42
CA SER A 51 7.37 -6.85 6.34
C SER A 51 7.42 -7.82 7.52
N THR A 52 6.94 -7.36 8.68
CA THR A 52 6.84 -8.17 9.89
C THR A 52 5.49 -7.94 10.52
N VAL A 53 4.74 -9.00 10.77
CA VAL A 53 3.47 -8.91 11.49
C VAL A 53 3.76 -8.73 12.97
N LEU A 54 3.40 -7.57 13.52
CA LEU A 54 3.57 -7.25 14.95
C LEU A 54 2.37 -7.73 15.77
N LYS A 55 1.16 -7.69 15.19
CA LYS A 55 -0.07 -8.19 15.81
C LYS A 55 -0.98 -8.76 14.74
N ASP A 56 -1.61 -9.89 15.02
CA ASP A 56 -2.57 -10.57 14.14
C ASP A 56 -3.90 -10.79 14.87
N GLU A 57 -4.96 -10.20 14.35
CA GLU A 57 -6.34 -10.34 14.85
C GLU A 57 -7.28 -10.85 13.75
N GLY A 58 -6.76 -11.69 12.86
CA GLY A 58 -7.50 -12.23 11.73
C GLY A 58 -7.58 -11.26 10.56
N ASP A 59 -8.69 -10.56 10.44
CA ASP A 59 -8.94 -9.56 9.39
C ASP A 59 -8.26 -8.21 9.66
N ARG A 60 -7.71 -8.02 10.86
CA ARG A 60 -6.94 -6.84 11.26
C ARG A 60 -5.54 -7.23 11.69
N LYS A 61 -4.54 -6.55 11.13
CA LYS A 61 -3.14 -6.80 11.45
C LYS A 61 -2.41 -5.49 11.69
N LEU A 62 -1.43 -5.52 12.59
CA LEU A 62 -0.44 -4.45 12.69
C LEU A 62 0.84 -4.96 12.03
N VAL A 63 1.28 -4.27 10.99
CA VAL A 63 2.41 -4.71 10.18
C VAL A 63 3.47 -3.62 10.12
N GLU A 64 4.71 -4.02 10.37
CA GLU A 64 5.88 -3.18 10.16
C GLU A 64 6.42 -3.42 8.76
N PHE A 65 6.64 -2.35 8.00
CA PHE A 65 7.24 -2.40 6.68
C PHE A 65 8.59 -1.68 6.68
N HIS A 66 9.55 -2.31 6.03
CA HIS A 66 10.83 -1.71 5.68
C HIS A 66 10.88 -1.55 4.17
N SER A 67 10.92 -0.31 3.71
CA SER A 67 10.93 0.02 2.29
C SER A 67 12.20 0.78 1.92
N VAL A 68 12.79 0.45 0.78
CA VAL A 68 13.95 1.16 0.25
C VAL A 68 13.51 2.03 -0.92
N ILE A 69 13.55 3.35 -0.73
CA ILE A 69 13.05 4.31 -1.70
C ILE A 69 14.24 5.05 -2.34
N PRO A 70 14.34 5.10 -3.69
CA PRO A 70 15.36 5.88 -4.36
C PRO A 70 15.12 7.38 -4.17
N THR A 71 16.15 8.10 -3.77
CA THR A 71 16.12 9.56 -3.65
C THR A 71 16.42 10.22 -4.99
N ARG A 72 16.10 11.54 -5.12
CA ARG A 72 16.41 12.33 -6.32
C ARG A 72 17.90 12.33 -6.72
N ARG A 73 18.82 12.06 -5.80
CA ARG A 73 20.27 12.01 -6.03
C ARG A 73 20.78 10.58 -6.31
N GLY A 74 19.90 9.63 -6.63
CA GLY A 74 20.27 8.24 -6.90
C GLY A 74 20.67 7.42 -5.66
N LYS A 75 20.67 8.01 -4.47
CA LYS A 75 20.92 7.29 -3.21
C LYS A 75 19.63 6.57 -2.79
N GLN A 76 19.79 5.40 -2.22
CA GLN A 76 18.69 4.67 -1.59
C GLN A 76 18.56 5.11 -0.14
N LYS A 77 17.33 5.27 0.34
CA LYS A 77 17.02 5.55 1.73
C LYS A 77 16.01 4.53 2.24
N ALA A 78 16.37 3.87 3.34
CA ALA A 78 15.46 2.96 4.03
C ALA A 78 14.46 3.77 4.87
N TYR A 79 13.21 3.36 4.83
CA TYR A 79 12.12 3.88 5.64
C TYR A 79 11.45 2.73 6.37
N ARG A 80 11.12 2.96 7.62
CA ARG A 80 10.30 2.10 8.44
C ARG A 80 8.93 2.75 8.58
N THR A 81 7.87 1.97 8.36
CA THR A 81 6.50 2.35 8.69
C THR A 81 5.83 1.25 9.51
N VAL A 82 4.91 1.63 10.38
CA VAL A 82 3.99 0.70 11.04
C VAL A 82 2.59 1.06 10.58
N GLU A 83 1.87 0.09 10.09
CA GLU A 83 0.56 0.30 9.46
C GLU A 83 -0.48 -0.68 10.04
N ALA A 84 -1.65 -0.15 10.36
CA ALA A 84 -2.83 -0.96 10.64
C ALA A 84 -3.42 -1.43 9.29
N VAL A 85 -3.45 -2.73 9.10
CA VAL A 85 -3.94 -3.36 7.86
C VAL A 85 -5.29 -4.00 8.14
N THR A 86 -6.30 -3.67 7.33
CA THR A 86 -7.62 -4.31 7.36
C THR A 86 -7.82 -5.09 6.08
N LEU A 87 -8.21 -6.35 6.22
CA LEU A 87 -8.41 -7.31 5.15
C LEU A 87 -9.90 -7.49 4.88
N CYS A 88 -10.35 -7.20 3.65
CA CYS A 88 -11.70 -7.46 3.17
C CYS A 88 -11.60 -8.45 2.00
N GLU A 89 -11.36 -9.73 2.34
CA GLU A 89 -11.11 -10.79 1.35
C GLU A 89 -12.34 -11.05 0.46
N PRO A 90 -12.15 -11.22 -0.84
CA PRO A 90 -10.91 -11.11 -1.62
C PRO A 90 -10.76 -9.75 -2.34
N ASP A 91 -11.51 -8.75 -1.91
CA ASP A 91 -11.81 -7.56 -2.71
C ASP A 91 -10.95 -6.35 -2.36
N GLU A 92 -10.51 -6.23 -1.10
CA GLU A 92 -9.87 -5.00 -0.66
C GLU A 92 -8.88 -5.22 0.49
N ILE A 93 -7.79 -4.44 0.47
CA ILE A 93 -6.83 -4.33 1.57
C ILE A 93 -6.65 -2.84 1.86
N ARG A 94 -6.87 -2.43 3.11
CA ARG A 94 -6.68 -1.05 3.57
C ARG A 94 -5.48 -0.98 4.48
N PHE A 95 -4.68 0.07 4.31
CA PHE A 95 -3.52 0.36 5.13
C PHE A 95 -3.68 1.75 5.73
N GLU A 96 -3.53 1.87 7.04
CA GLU A 96 -3.53 3.15 7.75
C GLU A 96 -2.21 3.30 8.51
N GLY A 97 -1.45 4.36 8.21
CA GLY A 97 -0.19 4.65 8.88
C GLY A 97 -0.40 4.93 10.36
N VAL A 98 0.34 4.20 11.21
CA VAL A 98 0.40 4.37 12.66
C VAL A 98 1.70 5.07 13.04
N GLU A 99 2.82 4.62 12.46
CA GLU A 99 4.14 5.23 12.62
C GLU A 99 4.82 5.35 11.25
N GLY A 100 5.55 6.44 11.02
CA GLY A 100 6.30 6.60 9.78
C GLY A 100 6.69 8.05 9.49
N PRO A 101 7.26 8.28 8.30
CA PRO A 101 7.72 9.60 7.87
C PRO A 101 6.60 10.54 7.40
N LEU A 102 5.38 10.05 7.29
CA LEU A 102 4.18 10.81 6.91
C LEU A 102 3.24 10.88 8.11
N ASP A 103 2.69 12.06 8.37
CA ASP A 103 1.78 12.28 9.48
C ASP A 103 0.37 11.71 9.22
N LEU A 104 0.02 11.55 7.95
CA LEU A 104 -1.15 10.83 7.47
C LEU A 104 -0.71 9.92 6.34
N LEU A 105 -1.09 8.66 6.39
CA LEU A 105 -0.98 7.71 5.29
C LEU A 105 -2.23 6.82 5.30
N LYS A 106 -2.95 6.79 4.18
CA LYS A 106 -4.07 5.89 3.94
C LYS A 106 -3.95 5.34 2.54
N ASP A 107 -3.64 4.06 2.46
CA ASP A 107 -3.50 3.34 1.21
C ASP A 107 -4.59 2.28 1.07
N ARG A 108 -4.95 1.99 -0.16
CA ARG A 108 -6.02 1.05 -0.46
C ARG A 108 -5.68 0.27 -1.73
N PHE A 109 -5.72 -1.05 -1.64
CA PHE A 109 -5.70 -1.95 -2.79
C PHE A 109 -7.11 -2.47 -3.02
N VAL A 110 -7.64 -2.27 -4.21
CA VAL A 110 -8.93 -2.78 -4.63
C VAL A 110 -8.72 -3.81 -5.74
N LEU A 111 -9.35 -4.95 -5.61
CA LEU A 111 -9.27 -6.08 -6.51
C LEU A 111 -10.67 -6.36 -7.07
N GLN A 112 -10.84 -6.16 -8.38
CA GLN A 112 -12.11 -6.45 -9.07
C GLN A 112 -11.92 -7.62 -10.02
N ASP A 113 -12.90 -8.52 -10.06
CA ASP A 113 -12.93 -9.57 -11.08
C ASP A 113 -13.35 -8.99 -12.43
N VAL A 114 -12.55 -9.25 -13.45
CA VAL A 114 -12.83 -8.87 -14.82
C VAL A 114 -12.58 -10.09 -15.71
N ALA A 115 -13.64 -10.80 -16.06
CA ALA A 115 -13.58 -12.01 -16.88
C ALA A 115 -12.61 -13.08 -16.34
N GLY A 116 -12.55 -13.23 -15.01
CA GLY A 116 -11.67 -14.18 -14.31
C GLY A 116 -10.22 -13.72 -14.15
N CYS A 117 -9.88 -12.51 -14.57
CA CYS A 117 -8.67 -11.80 -14.25
C CYS A 117 -8.93 -10.74 -13.17
N THR A 118 -7.88 -10.09 -12.71
CA THR A 118 -7.99 -9.07 -11.67
C THR A 118 -7.69 -7.69 -12.23
N LEU A 119 -8.61 -6.75 -12.09
CA LEU A 119 -8.30 -5.33 -12.17
C LEU A 119 -7.83 -4.88 -10.77
N PHE A 120 -6.53 -4.64 -10.64
CA PHE A 120 -5.91 -4.09 -9.44
C PHE A 120 -5.91 -2.57 -9.51
N ARG A 121 -6.38 -1.92 -8.45
CA ARG A 121 -6.36 -0.48 -8.29
C ARG A 121 -5.73 -0.10 -6.96
N TYR A 122 -4.67 0.70 -7.01
CA TYR A 122 -4.04 1.32 -5.85
C TYR A 122 -4.50 2.76 -5.70
N GLU A 123 -4.95 3.11 -4.53
CA GLU A 123 -5.32 4.46 -4.13
C GLU A 123 -4.52 4.87 -2.90
N SER A 124 -4.13 6.14 -2.83
CA SER A 124 -3.37 6.66 -1.69
C SER A 124 -3.74 8.09 -1.35
N THR A 125 -3.80 8.35 -0.06
CA THR A 125 -3.92 9.69 0.50
C THR A 125 -2.87 9.84 1.60
N PHE A 126 -2.07 10.90 1.52
CA PHE A 126 -1.06 11.20 2.53
C PHE A 126 -1.10 12.67 2.95
N GLY A 127 -0.46 12.99 4.05
CA GLY A 127 -0.37 14.35 4.55
C GLY A 127 0.86 14.60 5.40
N LEU A 128 1.23 15.87 5.51
CA LEU A 128 2.28 16.37 6.38
C LEU A 128 1.72 17.50 7.24
N ARG A 129 2.16 17.56 8.49
CA ARG A 129 1.88 18.69 9.37
C ARG A 129 2.49 19.97 8.83
N GLY A 130 2.02 21.13 9.30
CA GLY A 130 2.51 22.43 8.91
C GLY A 130 1.65 23.16 7.88
N GLY A 131 0.36 22.80 7.76
CA GLY A 131 -0.62 23.52 6.94
C GLY A 131 -0.19 23.63 5.48
N LEU A 132 -0.21 24.85 4.94
CA LEU A 132 0.14 25.13 3.53
C LEU A 132 1.59 24.78 3.20
N ALA A 133 2.54 25.00 4.13
CA ALA A 133 3.95 24.65 3.90
C ALA A 133 4.16 23.15 3.84
N GLY A 134 3.50 22.38 4.73
CA GLY A 134 3.48 20.91 4.68
C GLY A 134 2.85 20.41 3.37
N TRP A 135 1.75 21.00 2.96
CA TRP A 135 1.09 20.66 1.70
C TRP A 135 1.97 20.93 0.48
N LEU A 136 2.60 22.13 0.39
CA LEU A 136 3.54 22.46 -0.69
C LEU A 136 4.70 21.45 -0.76
N ARG A 137 5.32 21.15 0.38
CA ARG A 137 6.37 20.12 0.45
C ARG A 137 5.87 18.77 -0.01
N GLY A 138 4.67 18.37 0.42
CA GLY A 138 4.01 17.14 -0.01
C GLY A 138 3.80 17.10 -1.52
N GLN A 139 3.26 18.15 -2.11
CA GLN A 139 2.99 18.24 -3.55
C GLN A 139 4.26 18.24 -4.41
N LEU A 140 5.26 19.03 -4.03
CA LEU A 140 6.43 19.26 -4.88
C LEU A 140 7.55 18.24 -4.67
N VAL A 141 7.66 17.65 -3.47
CA VAL A 141 8.78 16.75 -3.12
C VAL A 141 8.30 15.31 -2.95
N ILE A 142 7.28 15.08 -2.11
CA ILE A 142 6.88 13.72 -1.72
C ILE A 142 6.04 13.06 -2.83
N ARG A 143 5.03 13.76 -3.35
CA ARG A 143 4.09 13.22 -4.35
C ARG A 143 4.76 12.61 -5.58
N PRO A 144 5.74 13.26 -6.26
CA PRO A 144 6.39 12.66 -7.44
C PRO A 144 7.21 11.42 -7.09
N VAL A 145 7.89 11.41 -5.93
CA VAL A 145 8.69 10.27 -5.46
C VAL A 145 7.77 9.09 -5.12
N LEU A 146 6.74 9.34 -4.31
CA LEU A 146 5.81 8.29 -3.87
C LEU A 146 5.03 7.70 -5.05
N ARG A 147 4.57 8.56 -5.99
CA ARG A 147 3.88 8.10 -7.21
C ARG A 147 4.75 7.17 -8.06
N ARG A 148 6.01 7.53 -8.26
CA ARG A 148 6.95 6.70 -9.01
C ARG A 148 7.21 5.39 -8.30
N PHE A 149 7.53 5.45 -7.01
CA PHE A 149 7.78 4.28 -6.17
C PHE A 149 6.59 3.30 -6.20
N MET A 150 5.38 3.79 -5.94
CA MET A 150 4.19 2.93 -5.90
C MET A 150 3.82 2.35 -7.25
N ARG A 151 4.07 3.07 -8.35
CA ARG A 151 3.89 2.52 -9.69
C ARG A 151 4.87 1.36 -9.96
N GLU A 152 6.14 1.54 -9.66
CA GLU A 152 7.16 0.50 -9.83
C GLU A 152 6.88 -0.70 -8.92
N HIS A 153 6.49 -0.45 -7.67
CA HIS A 153 6.09 -1.48 -6.72
C HIS A 153 4.86 -2.28 -7.22
N SER A 154 3.81 -1.59 -7.67
CA SER A 154 2.61 -2.24 -8.21
C SER A 154 2.92 -3.13 -9.42
N LEU A 155 3.84 -2.71 -10.30
CA LEU A 155 4.28 -3.54 -11.43
C LEU A 155 5.05 -4.80 -10.99
N LYS A 156 5.85 -4.70 -9.92
CA LYS A 156 6.52 -5.88 -9.32
C LYS A 156 5.50 -6.84 -8.70
N LEU A 157 4.52 -6.30 -7.97
CA LEU A 157 3.43 -7.11 -7.40
C LEU A 157 2.66 -7.84 -8.50
N LYS A 158 2.28 -7.14 -9.57
CA LYS A 158 1.65 -7.77 -10.75
C LYS A 158 2.48 -8.95 -11.26
N LYS A 159 3.78 -8.73 -11.50
CA LYS A 159 4.69 -9.78 -11.97
C LYS A 159 4.73 -10.97 -11.01
N THR A 160 4.86 -10.72 -9.72
CA THR A 160 4.89 -11.77 -8.69
C THR A 160 3.62 -12.60 -8.69
N ILE A 161 2.45 -11.93 -8.78
CA ILE A 161 1.14 -12.60 -8.83
C ILE A 161 1.01 -13.46 -10.10
N GLU A 162 1.37 -12.92 -11.26
CA GLU A 162 1.29 -13.65 -12.53
C GLU A 162 2.27 -14.82 -12.58
N ASP A 163 3.50 -14.67 -12.08
CA ASP A 163 4.47 -15.76 -11.98
C ASP A 163 4.00 -16.85 -10.99
N ARG A 164 3.26 -16.49 -9.95
CA ARG A 164 2.62 -17.46 -9.07
C ARG A 164 1.46 -18.18 -9.77
N ALA A 165 0.66 -17.47 -10.55
CA ALA A 165 -0.45 -18.05 -11.33
C ALA A 165 0.06 -19.08 -12.35
N LYS A 166 1.17 -18.80 -13.04
CA LYS A 166 1.79 -19.75 -13.99
C LYS A 166 2.21 -21.08 -13.34
N ARG A 167 2.47 -21.08 -12.04
CA ARG A 167 2.86 -22.28 -11.27
C ARG A 167 1.70 -22.87 -10.45
N SER A 168 0.56 -22.21 -10.40
CA SER A 168 -0.59 -22.64 -9.62
C SER A 168 -1.47 -23.60 -10.41
N ARG A 169 -1.85 -24.73 -9.79
CA ARG A 169 -2.86 -25.65 -10.32
C ARG A 169 -4.28 -25.21 -9.93
N VAL A 170 -4.44 -24.49 -8.83
CA VAL A 170 -5.75 -24.05 -8.30
C VAL A 170 -6.21 -22.75 -8.96
N TYR A 171 -5.27 -21.82 -9.14
CA TYR A 171 -5.51 -20.50 -9.75
C TYR A 171 -4.56 -20.31 -10.94
N PRO A 172 -4.79 -21.00 -12.06
CA PRO A 172 -3.88 -20.94 -13.20
C PRO A 172 -3.86 -19.55 -13.85
N TYR A 173 -2.75 -19.23 -14.49
CA TYR A 173 -2.62 -18.05 -15.33
C TYR A 173 -3.72 -18.04 -16.40
N ARG A 174 -4.35 -16.89 -16.61
CA ARG A 174 -5.43 -16.71 -17.60
C ARG A 174 -5.03 -15.63 -18.60
N ASP A 175 -5.15 -15.95 -19.87
CA ASP A 175 -5.07 -14.96 -20.93
C ASP A 175 -6.46 -14.33 -21.12
N CYS A 176 -6.75 -13.37 -20.30
CA CYS A 176 -7.99 -12.61 -20.38
C CYS A 176 -7.72 -11.45 -21.33
N GLY A 177 -7.90 -11.63 -22.61
CA GLY A 177 -7.60 -10.65 -23.65
C GLY A 177 -7.70 -9.19 -23.18
N ARG A 178 -6.81 -8.32 -23.64
CA ARG A 178 -6.78 -6.91 -23.27
C ARG A 178 -8.15 -6.31 -23.49
N THR A 179 -8.91 -6.09 -22.43
CA THR A 179 -9.98 -5.10 -22.47
C THR A 179 -9.28 -3.74 -22.59
N THR A 180 -9.25 -3.24 -23.80
CA THR A 180 -8.86 -1.86 -24.16
C THR A 180 -9.73 -0.86 -23.44
#